data_9a142c139e8295f779f6dbb9f2cbb3a2
#
_entry.id   9a142c139e8295f779f6dbb9f2cbb3a2
#
_cell.length_a   1.000
_cell.length_b   1.000
_cell.length_c   1.000
_cell.angle_alpha   90.00
_cell.angle_beta   90.00
_cell.angle_gamma   90.00
#
_symmetry.space_group_name_H-M   'P 1'
#
loop_
_entity.id
_entity.type
_entity.pdbx_description
1 polymer ?
#
loop_
_entity_poly.entity_id
_entity_poly.type
_entity_poly.pdbx_seq_one_letter_code
_entity_poly.pdbx_strand_id
1 'polypeptide(L)'
;MQDDVTNFFNTLTNTKGTNAKMDFVRQKLSDKTIAKLLEMTFNPYVSFNVVKVPKTKKTELLPPQDAWNNFIRIATICANREKTGNAAIELMQSAFSRANKEQEKWMRKILKKNLAIGISVKSLNKIQPGFIPTFEVSLAQKFDMKRIKWDEVYVEPKLDGIRCLAIVENGEAKLFTRAGKLISNFDDTVGKELAQLRDGCYDGEIMSVDFRELMRQVNRKEDKDISKVFFAVFDYINLKEWHAKKSSTPCAVRKEQIQNQILKKSLIGEFRYLKVVPFQKIKATEENFKLYHDDWVRKGEEGIMIKDISAPYHFKRDWSVMKYKAFFDVDVEIKGMLEGTGRHEGKLGSFVIDYKGKEVRVGSGLTDSLREELWIDREKHVGRIIEVRYQEETPDGSLRFPTFVCFRNDKS
;
A
#
# COMPACT_ATOMS: atom_id res chain seq x y z
N MET A 1 12.25 31.68 23.49
CA MET A 1 12.18 30.25 23.82
C MET A 1 12.49 29.46 22.55
N GLN A 2 13.37 28.48 22.65
CA GLN A 2 13.82 27.67 21.49
C GLN A 2 12.67 26.73 21.06
N ASP A 3 12.47 26.58 19.75
CA ASP A 3 11.45 25.67 19.20
C ASP A 3 12.11 24.31 18.90
N ASP A 4 12.24 23.50 19.94
CA ASP A 4 12.92 22.21 19.88
C ASP A 4 12.27 21.21 18.91
N VAL A 5 10.95 21.26 18.78
CA VAL A 5 10.20 20.39 17.86
C VAL A 5 10.44 20.76 16.41
N THR A 6 10.36 22.05 16.06
CA THR A 6 10.69 22.51 14.70
C THR A 6 12.14 22.21 14.36
N ASN A 7 13.06 22.47 15.29
CA ASN A 7 14.48 22.15 15.12
C ASN A 7 14.72 20.66 14.92
N PHE A 8 13.99 19.80 15.66
CA PHE A 8 14.06 18.35 15.48
C PHE A 8 13.72 17.94 14.04
N PHE A 9 12.59 18.39 13.49
CA PHE A 9 12.19 18.04 12.13
C PHE A 9 13.14 18.59 11.07
N ASN A 10 13.61 19.81 11.24
CA ASN A 10 14.57 20.44 10.33
C ASN A 10 15.91 19.70 10.32
N THR A 11 16.46 19.40 11.50
CA THR A 11 17.71 18.64 11.65
C THR A 11 17.57 17.24 11.05
N LEU A 12 16.49 16.55 11.35
CA LEU A 12 16.24 15.19 10.84
C LEU A 12 16.12 15.14 9.30
N THR A 13 15.55 16.19 8.71
CA THR A 13 15.46 16.29 7.25
C THR A 13 16.84 16.44 6.61
N ASN A 14 17.71 17.25 7.22
CA ASN A 14 19.04 17.56 6.71
C ASN A 14 20.08 16.48 7.05
N THR A 15 19.80 15.59 8.00
CA THR A 15 20.70 14.49 8.36
C THR A 15 20.79 13.49 7.21
N LYS A 16 21.99 13.12 6.78
CA LYS A 16 22.23 12.12 5.73
C LYS A 16 22.39 10.73 6.35
N GLY A 17 21.85 9.73 5.70
CA GLY A 17 21.98 8.32 6.09
C GLY A 17 20.96 7.86 7.13
N THR A 18 20.45 6.63 6.95
CA THR A 18 19.37 6.07 7.80
C THR A 18 19.82 5.85 9.23
N ASN A 19 21.05 5.37 9.45
CA ASN A 19 21.56 5.09 10.80
C ASN A 19 21.71 6.38 11.59
N ALA A 20 22.33 7.42 11.04
CA ALA A 20 22.46 8.73 11.69
C ALA A 20 21.09 9.34 12.05
N LYS A 21 20.10 9.20 11.16
CA LYS A 21 18.71 9.61 11.46
C LYS A 21 18.12 8.82 12.63
N MET A 22 18.33 7.51 12.66
CA MET A 22 17.83 6.66 13.74
C MET A 22 18.48 7.02 15.10
N ASP A 23 19.78 7.29 15.12
CA ASP A 23 20.48 7.68 16.34
C ASP A 23 20.00 9.04 16.85
N PHE A 24 19.78 9.99 15.96
CA PHE A 24 19.21 11.29 16.32
C PHE A 24 17.77 11.17 16.87
N VAL A 25 16.93 10.36 16.25
CA VAL A 25 15.58 10.08 16.77
C VAL A 25 15.64 9.41 18.13
N ARG A 26 16.53 8.43 18.33
CA ARG A 26 16.69 7.73 19.62
C ARG A 26 16.99 8.70 20.77
N GLN A 27 17.84 9.70 20.54
CA GLN A 27 18.19 10.72 21.52
C GLN A 27 17.00 11.65 21.88
N LYS A 28 16.08 11.85 20.94
CA LYS A 28 14.96 12.80 21.09
C LYS A 28 13.62 12.15 21.38
N LEU A 29 13.52 10.83 21.35
CA LEU A 29 12.24 10.13 21.52
C LEU A 29 11.71 10.18 22.96
N SER A 30 12.53 10.56 23.95
CA SER A 30 12.11 10.86 25.32
C SER A 30 11.27 12.14 25.44
N ASP A 31 11.37 13.05 24.48
CA ASP A 31 10.50 14.22 24.40
C ASP A 31 9.08 13.78 24.03
N LYS A 32 8.15 14.00 24.97
CA LYS A 32 6.74 13.57 24.83
C LYS A 32 6.03 14.22 23.64
N THR A 33 6.39 15.46 23.31
CA THR A 33 5.79 16.18 22.18
C THR A 33 6.26 15.60 20.85
N ILE A 34 7.56 15.38 20.69
CA ILE A 34 8.15 14.75 19.50
C ILE A 34 7.61 13.33 19.33
N ALA A 35 7.63 12.53 20.40
CA ALA A 35 7.12 11.16 20.37
C ALA A 35 5.63 11.12 19.93
N LYS A 36 4.79 12.01 20.51
CA LYS A 36 3.37 12.09 20.16
C LYS A 36 3.14 12.48 18.70
N LEU A 37 3.89 13.45 18.17
CA LEU A 37 3.77 13.88 16.78
C LEU A 37 4.24 12.79 15.80
N LEU A 38 5.29 12.06 16.11
CA LEU A 38 5.73 10.90 15.33
C LEU A 38 4.68 9.79 15.38
N GLU A 39 4.19 9.44 16.58
CA GLU A 39 3.13 8.43 16.75
C GLU A 39 1.91 8.81 15.92
N MET A 40 1.33 9.99 16.12
CA MET A 40 0.14 10.44 15.38
C MET A 40 0.34 10.43 13.86
N THR A 41 1.56 10.73 13.38
CA THR A 41 1.84 10.76 11.95
C THR A 41 1.98 9.36 11.34
N PHE A 42 2.71 8.48 12.01
CA PHE A 42 3.05 7.16 11.46
C PHE A 42 2.06 6.06 11.83
N ASN A 43 1.26 6.25 12.89
CA ASN A 43 0.25 5.28 13.31
C ASN A 43 -0.84 5.14 12.23
N PRO A 44 -1.00 3.95 11.61
CA PRO A 44 -1.99 3.75 10.54
C PRO A 44 -3.44 3.89 11.02
N TYR A 45 -3.69 3.69 12.32
CA TYR A 45 -5.04 3.79 12.89
C TYR A 45 -5.47 5.22 13.21
N VAL A 46 -4.56 6.20 13.19
CA VAL A 46 -4.87 7.62 13.36
C VAL A 46 -5.23 8.24 12.02
N SER A 47 -6.42 8.79 11.89
CA SER A 47 -6.86 9.61 10.75
C SER A 47 -7.36 10.95 11.27
N PHE A 48 -6.81 12.05 10.77
CA PHE A 48 -7.24 13.38 11.23
C PHE A 48 -8.56 13.84 10.62
N ASN A 49 -9.09 13.13 9.61
CA ASN A 49 -10.36 13.44 8.93
C ASN A 49 -10.46 14.87 8.36
N VAL A 50 -9.33 15.55 8.19
CA VAL A 50 -9.22 16.89 7.62
C VAL A 50 -8.40 16.79 6.33
N VAL A 51 -9.06 16.97 5.17
CA VAL A 51 -8.43 16.78 3.85
C VAL A 51 -7.69 18.03 3.37
N LYS A 52 -8.31 19.20 3.54
CA LYS A 52 -7.75 20.49 3.13
C LYS A 52 -7.97 21.51 4.22
N VAL A 53 -6.91 22.20 4.61
CA VAL A 53 -6.99 23.37 5.48
C VAL A 53 -6.53 24.58 4.66
N PRO A 54 -7.38 25.58 4.41
CA PRO A 54 -7.03 26.80 3.68
C PRO A 54 -5.83 27.52 4.30
N LYS A 55 -5.23 28.43 3.52
CA LYS A 55 -4.23 29.36 4.07
C LYS A 55 -4.89 30.22 5.14
N THR A 56 -4.19 30.39 6.26
CA THR A 56 -4.67 31.18 7.40
C THR A 56 -3.90 32.48 7.56
N LYS A 57 -4.59 33.55 7.87
CA LYS A 57 -3.93 34.75 8.37
C LYS A 57 -3.40 34.48 9.77
N LYS A 58 -2.22 34.98 10.07
CA LYS A 58 -1.63 34.89 11.42
C LYS A 58 -2.37 35.82 12.36
N THR A 59 -2.60 35.32 13.55
CA THR A 59 -3.13 36.07 14.71
C THR A 59 -2.02 36.20 15.75
N GLU A 60 -2.35 36.46 16.99
CA GLU A 60 -1.40 36.42 18.09
C GLU A 60 -0.75 35.03 18.18
N LEU A 61 0.57 34.98 18.02
CA LEU A 61 1.32 33.74 18.03
C LEU A 61 1.49 33.22 19.47
N LEU A 62 1.29 31.93 19.62
CA LEU A 62 1.59 31.25 20.88
C LEU A 62 3.12 31.05 21.03
N PRO A 63 3.60 30.96 22.29
CA PRO A 63 4.92 30.40 22.56
C PRO A 63 5.10 29.06 21.85
N PRO A 64 6.32 28.73 21.36
CA PRO A 64 6.53 27.57 20.49
C PRO A 64 5.96 26.24 21.03
N GLN A 65 6.21 25.94 22.31
CA GLN A 65 5.69 24.72 22.95
C GLN A 65 4.15 24.71 23.04
N ASP A 66 3.54 25.85 23.35
CA ASP A 66 2.09 25.98 23.46
C ASP A 66 1.41 25.82 22.09
N ALA A 67 2.04 26.32 21.02
CA ALA A 67 1.56 26.12 19.67
C ALA A 67 1.53 24.63 19.29
N TRP A 68 2.57 23.85 19.64
CA TRP A 68 2.60 22.41 19.43
C TRP A 68 1.57 21.68 20.28
N ASN A 69 1.45 22.02 21.56
CA ASN A 69 0.46 21.42 22.46
C ASN A 69 -0.97 21.68 21.97
N ASN A 70 -1.27 22.91 21.54
CA ASN A 70 -2.56 23.28 20.96
C ASN A 70 -2.85 22.50 19.68
N PHE A 71 -1.84 22.35 18.79
CA PHE A 71 -1.99 21.54 17.58
C PHE A 71 -2.27 20.07 17.90
N ILE A 72 -1.53 19.46 18.83
CA ILE A 72 -1.74 18.06 19.26
C ILE A 72 -3.16 17.87 19.79
N ARG A 73 -3.62 18.77 20.65
CA ARG A 73 -4.98 18.74 21.22
C ARG A 73 -6.04 18.77 20.11
N ILE A 74 -5.92 19.71 19.17
CA ILE A 74 -6.88 19.87 18.07
C ILE A 74 -6.81 18.66 17.11
N ALA A 75 -5.62 18.18 16.79
CA ALA A 75 -5.42 17.00 15.96
C ALA A 75 -6.03 15.74 16.59
N THR A 76 -5.97 15.62 17.92
CA THR A 76 -6.63 14.53 18.67
C THR A 76 -8.16 14.61 18.59
N ILE A 77 -8.75 15.79 18.78
CA ILE A 77 -10.20 16.02 18.62
C ILE A 77 -10.67 15.60 17.22
N CYS A 78 -9.90 15.99 16.17
CA CYS A 78 -10.21 15.60 14.80
C CYS A 78 -10.04 14.09 14.56
N ALA A 79 -9.01 13.47 15.14
CA ALA A 79 -8.76 12.04 15.01
C ALA A 79 -9.84 11.20 15.69
N ASN A 80 -10.32 11.62 16.85
CA ASN A 80 -11.42 10.99 17.59
C ASN A 80 -12.81 11.28 17.00
N ARG A 81 -12.89 12.07 15.93
CA ARG A 81 -14.13 12.50 15.29
C ARG A 81 -15.08 13.33 16.22
N GLU A 82 -14.56 13.92 17.27
CA GLU A 82 -15.32 14.83 18.14
C GLU A 82 -15.77 16.09 17.39
N LYS A 83 -14.98 16.49 16.38
CA LYS A 83 -15.35 17.49 15.38
C LYS A 83 -15.00 16.98 13.98
N THR A 84 -15.90 17.19 13.02
CA THR A 84 -15.78 16.74 11.63
C THR A 84 -16.18 17.86 10.65
N GLY A 85 -15.93 17.67 9.35
CA GLY A 85 -16.33 18.61 8.31
C GLY A 85 -15.75 20.03 8.53
N ASN A 86 -16.57 21.06 8.36
CA ASN A 86 -16.16 22.45 8.47
C ASN A 86 -15.68 22.81 9.89
N ALA A 87 -16.31 22.29 10.93
CA ALA A 87 -15.89 22.55 12.31
C ALA A 87 -14.47 22.04 12.61
N ALA A 88 -14.08 20.89 12.04
CA ALA A 88 -12.71 20.38 12.16
C ALA A 88 -11.72 21.26 11.36
N ILE A 89 -12.12 21.75 10.18
CA ILE A 89 -11.31 22.67 9.37
C ILE A 89 -11.07 23.99 10.14
N GLU A 90 -12.10 24.57 10.70
CA GLU A 90 -12.03 25.82 11.50
C GLU A 90 -11.10 25.67 12.71
N LEU A 91 -11.25 24.58 13.47
CA LEU A 91 -10.34 24.29 14.59
C LEU A 91 -8.89 24.19 14.12
N MET A 92 -8.65 23.49 13.00
CA MET A 92 -7.30 23.35 12.48
C MET A 92 -6.74 24.67 11.93
N GLN A 93 -7.59 25.52 11.34
CA GLN A 93 -7.22 26.88 10.97
C GLN A 93 -6.82 27.72 12.18
N SER A 94 -7.56 27.60 13.29
CA SER A 94 -7.23 28.25 14.56
C SER A 94 -5.86 27.81 15.09
N ALA A 95 -5.50 26.51 15.01
CA ALA A 95 -4.17 26.05 15.38
C ALA A 95 -3.07 26.71 14.51
N PHE A 96 -3.30 26.73 13.19
CA PHE A 96 -2.32 27.28 12.25
C PHE A 96 -2.17 28.79 12.35
N SER A 97 -3.27 29.55 12.64
CA SER A 97 -3.19 31.01 12.78
C SER A 97 -2.31 31.44 13.95
N ARG A 98 -2.22 30.61 14.99
CA ARG A 98 -1.45 30.87 16.23
C ARG A 98 -0.05 30.26 16.23
N ALA A 99 0.34 29.55 15.17
CA ALA A 99 1.66 28.97 14.97
C ALA A 99 2.51 29.83 14.04
N ASN A 100 3.83 29.85 14.21
CA ASN A 100 4.73 30.52 13.24
C ASN A 100 4.76 29.78 11.89
N LYS A 101 5.39 30.36 10.87
CA LYS A 101 5.41 29.80 9.50
C LYS A 101 6.08 28.40 9.44
N GLU A 102 7.17 28.19 10.16
CA GLU A 102 7.88 26.91 10.15
C GLU A 102 7.10 25.83 10.92
N GLN A 103 6.48 26.17 12.04
CA GLN A 103 5.58 25.27 12.75
C GLN A 103 4.40 24.85 11.89
N GLU A 104 3.72 25.81 11.25
CA GLU A 104 2.59 25.53 10.36
C GLU A 104 3.00 24.60 9.20
N LYS A 105 4.18 24.78 8.62
CA LYS A 105 4.72 23.92 7.56
C LYS A 105 4.80 22.45 8.02
N TRP A 106 5.31 22.21 9.23
CA TRP A 106 5.40 20.86 9.79
C TRP A 106 4.04 20.32 10.21
N MET A 107 3.19 21.10 10.83
CA MET A 107 1.83 20.72 11.19
C MET A 107 1.03 20.27 9.96
N ARG A 108 1.16 20.97 8.83
CA ARG A 108 0.56 20.55 7.56
C ARG A 108 1.10 19.22 7.01
N LYS A 109 2.39 18.95 7.18
CA LYS A 109 2.99 17.65 6.81
C LYS A 109 2.49 16.51 7.71
N ILE A 110 2.32 16.76 8.99
CA ILE A 110 1.74 15.81 9.96
C ILE A 110 0.30 15.47 9.57
N LEU A 111 -0.55 16.45 9.30
CA LEU A 111 -1.93 16.23 8.85
C LEU A 111 -2.02 15.38 7.58
N LYS A 112 -1.09 15.59 6.65
CA LYS A 112 -0.99 14.78 5.43
C LYS A 112 -0.39 13.40 5.67
N LYS A 113 0.03 13.10 6.89
CA LYS A 113 0.73 11.87 7.26
C LYS A 113 1.96 11.61 6.38
N ASN A 114 2.63 12.68 5.96
CA ASN A 114 3.81 12.64 5.10
C ASN A 114 4.84 13.69 5.54
N LEU A 115 5.68 13.31 6.46
CA LEU A 115 6.76 14.19 6.97
C LEU A 115 7.91 14.34 5.95
N ALA A 116 8.13 13.33 5.09
CA ALA A 116 9.26 13.28 4.14
C ALA A 116 10.63 13.49 4.83
N ILE A 117 10.82 12.90 6.01
CA ILE A 117 12.06 13.02 6.83
C ILE A 117 13.03 11.85 6.63
N GLY A 118 12.72 10.90 5.72
CA GLY A 118 13.58 9.75 5.42
C GLY A 118 13.69 8.72 6.54
N ILE A 119 12.69 8.65 7.44
CA ILE A 119 12.53 7.60 8.45
C ILE A 119 11.24 6.80 8.17
N SER A 120 11.30 5.49 8.38
CA SER A 120 10.19 4.57 8.18
C SER A 120 9.64 4.06 9.52
N VAL A 121 8.39 3.53 9.52
CA VAL A 121 7.82 2.81 10.66
C VAL A 121 8.75 1.69 11.14
N LYS A 122 9.36 0.95 10.19
CA LYS A 122 10.32 -0.11 10.52
C LYS A 122 11.53 0.45 11.27
N SER A 123 12.03 1.64 10.90
CA SER A 123 13.15 2.29 11.60
C SER A 123 12.74 2.77 12.98
N LEU A 124 11.54 3.34 13.13
CA LEU A 124 11.01 3.77 14.44
C LEU A 124 10.85 2.58 15.39
N ASN A 125 10.28 1.47 14.92
CA ASN A 125 10.10 0.25 15.72
C ASN A 125 11.43 -0.51 15.99
N LYS A 126 12.52 -0.23 15.25
CA LYS A 126 13.86 -0.68 15.63
C LYS A 126 14.44 0.13 16.78
N ILE A 127 14.11 1.42 16.85
CA ILE A 127 14.55 2.28 17.95
C ILE A 127 13.82 1.91 19.24
N GLN A 128 12.49 1.78 19.15
CA GLN A 128 11.61 1.39 20.26
C GLN A 128 10.60 0.38 19.76
N PRO A 129 10.73 -0.91 20.11
CA PRO A 129 9.79 -1.95 19.71
C PRO A 129 8.35 -1.62 20.09
N GLY A 130 7.43 -1.73 19.12
CA GLY A 130 6.01 -1.44 19.33
C GLY A 130 5.64 0.05 19.43
N PHE A 131 6.57 0.97 19.19
CA PHE A 131 6.31 2.41 19.23
C PHE A 131 5.20 2.84 18.24
N ILE A 132 5.26 2.33 17.03
CA ILE A 132 4.21 2.52 16.05
C ILE A 132 3.49 1.18 15.86
N PRO A 133 2.15 1.12 16.09
CA PRO A 133 1.41 -0.09 15.79
C PRO A 133 1.51 -0.43 14.29
N THR A 134 1.66 -1.71 13.98
CA THR A 134 1.72 -2.20 12.60
C THR A 134 0.54 -3.11 12.33
N PHE A 135 -0.02 -2.97 11.13
CA PHE A 135 -1.05 -3.89 10.63
C PHE A 135 -0.35 -4.98 9.82
N GLU A 136 0.07 -6.03 10.52
CA GLU A 136 0.84 -7.11 9.92
C GLU A 136 -0.08 -8.12 9.26
N VAL A 137 0.24 -8.44 8.00
CA VAL A 137 -0.50 -9.39 7.16
C VAL A 137 0.45 -10.21 6.30
N SER A 138 -0.02 -11.35 5.82
CA SER A 138 0.76 -12.17 4.91
C SER A 138 1.03 -11.44 3.59
N LEU A 139 2.27 -11.50 3.13
CA LEU A 139 2.71 -10.89 1.87
C LEU A 139 3.45 -11.94 1.03
N ALA A 140 3.06 -12.03 -0.24
CA ALA A 140 3.67 -12.95 -1.19
C ALA A 140 5.08 -12.52 -1.62
N GLN A 141 5.97 -13.49 -1.79
CA GLN A 141 7.22 -13.34 -2.51
C GLN A 141 6.97 -13.34 -4.04
N LYS A 142 7.97 -12.91 -4.82
CA LYS A 142 7.98 -13.15 -6.26
C LYS A 142 8.25 -14.63 -6.49
N PHE A 143 7.59 -15.21 -7.50
CA PHE A 143 7.80 -16.62 -7.88
C PHE A 143 9.28 -16.92 -8.11
N ASP A 144 9.73 -18.01 -7.52
CA ASP A 144 11.06 -18.59 -7.70
C ASP A 144 10.95 -20.11 -7.54
N MET A 145 11.09 -20.85 -8.65
CA MET A 145 10.98 -22.31 -8.66
C MET A 145 11.97 -22.98 -7.71
N LYS A 146 13.16 -22.40 -7.51
CA LYS A 146 14.20 -22.92 -6.60
C LYS A 146 13.78 -22.91 -5.12
N ARG A 147 12.74 -22.15 -4.78
CA ARG A 147 12.18 -22.05 -3.42
C ARG A 147 11.01 -23.00 -3.18
N ILE A 148 10.48 -23.62 -4.21
CA ILE A 148 9.44 -24.64 -4.10
C ILE A 148 10.08 -25.94 -3.61
N LYS A 149 9.62 -26.43 -2.45
CA LYS A 149 10.08 -27.68 -1.82
C LYS A 149 8.92 -28.60 -1.49
N TRP A 150 7.74 -28.30 -2.02
CA TRP A 150 6.50 -29.02 -1.79
C TRP A 150 6.15 -29.85 -3.03
N ASP A 151 5.57 -31.03 -2.82
CA ASP A 151 5.10 -31.89 -3.91
C ASP A 151 3.80 -31.35 -4.51
N GLU A 152 2.96 -30.77 -3.65
CA GLU A 152 1.65 -30.21 -4.02
C GLU A 152 1.44 -28.83 -3.42
N VAL A 153 0.71 -28.00 -4.15
CA VAL A 153 0.40 -26.62 -3.76
C VAL A 153 -1.04 -26.28 -4.11
N TYR A 154 -1.57 -25.20 -3.50
CA TYR A 154 -2.73 -24.53 -4.04
C TYR A 154 -2.30 -23.43 -5.02
N VAL A 155 -3.03 -23.34 -6.14
CA VAL A 155 -2.97 -22.22 -7.07
C VAL A 155 -4.31 -21.50 -7.11
N GLU A 156 -4.25 -20.16 -7.16
CA GLU A 156 -5.38 -19.25 -7.18
C GLU A 156 -5.15 -18.18 -8.24
N PRO A 157 -6.20 -17.58 -8.84
CA PRO A 157 -6.03 -16.39 -9.65
C PRO A 157 -5.44 -15.27 -8.81
N LYS A 158 -4.54 -14.49 -9.41
CA LYS A 158 -4.09 -13.25 -8.81
C LYS A 158 -5.03 -12.13 -9.22
N LEU A 159 -5.94 -11.79 -8.32
CA LEU A 159 -6.94 -10.75 -8.53
C LEU A 159 -6.29 -9.35 -8.61
N ASP A 160 -6.90 -8.47 -9.40
CA ASP A 160 -6.55 -7.04 -9.47
C ASP A 160 -7.65 -6.20 -8.81
N GLY A 161 -7.58 -6.08 -7.50
CA GLY A 161 -8.54 -5.37 -6.67
C GLY A 161 -7.89 -4.56 -5.56
N ILE A 162 -8.62 -4.32 -4.50
CA ILE A 162 -8.12 -3.65 -3.29
C ILE A 162 -8.09 -4.66 -2.15
N ARG A 163 -6.87 -5.04 -1.71
CA ARG A 163 -6.72 -5.93 -0.57
C ARG A 163 -7.46 -5.40 0.65
N CYS A 164 -8.31 -6.23 1.20
CA CYS A 164 -9.12 -5.94 2.38
C CYS A 164 -8.96 -7.05 3.42
N LEU A 165 -8.77 -6.64 4.66
CA LEU A 165 -8.81 -7.48 5.85
C LEU A 165 -10.12 -7.15 6.58
N ALA A 166 -11.03 -8.10 6.66
CA ALA A 166 -12.29 -7.93 7.37
C ALA A 166 -12.21 -8.65 8.72
N ILE A 167 -12.26 -7.90 9.81
CA ILE A 167 -12.27 -8.46 11.17
C ILE A 167 -13.72 -8.54 11.62
N VAL A 168 -14.16 -9.76 11.89
CA VAL A 168 -15.49 -10.06 12.44
C VAL A 168 -15.31 -10.43 13.91
N GLU A 169 -16.02 -9.73 14.78
CA GLU A 169 -15.99 -9.95 16.23
C GLU A 169 -17.34 -9.60 16.82
N ASN A 170 -17.95 -10.56 17.56
CA ASN A 170 -19.25 -10.40 18.21
C ASN A 170 -20.39 -9.95 17.27
N GLY A 171 -20.40 -10.45 16.03
CA GLY A 171 -21.42 -10.09 15.03
C GLY A 171 -21.23 -8.70 14.40
N GLU A 172 -20.11 -8.05 14.64
CA GLU A 172 -19.71 -6.81 13.95
C GLU A 172 -18.55 -7.07 12.98
N ALA A 173 -18.59 -6.47 11.79
CA ALA A 173 -17.52 -6.55 10.83
C ALA A 173 -16.88 -5.18 10.60
N LYS A 174 -15.54 -5.12 10.64
CA LYS A 174 -14.75 -3.92 10.31
C LYS A 174 -13.77 -4.25 9.20
N LEU A 175 -13.80 -3.46 8.14
CA LEU A 175 -12.97 -3.65 6.95
C LEU A 175 -11.76 -2.71 6.98
N PHE A 176 -10.59 -3.25 6.66
CA PHE A 176 -9.34 -2.50 6.68
C PHE A 176 -8.55 -2.70 5.38
N THR A 177 -7.88 -1.66 4.92
CA THR A 177 -6.87 -1.80 3.87
C THR A 177 -5.69 -2.62 4.38
N ARG A 178 -4.84 -3.09 3.48
CA ARG A 178 -3.57 -3.77 3.82
C ARG A 178 -2.68 -2.98 4.80
N ALA A 179 -2.83 -1.67 4.85
CA ALA A 179 -2.07 -0.80 5.74
C ALA A 179 -2.80 -0.51 7.08
N GLY A 180 -3.96 -1.13 7.32
CA GLY A 180 -4.75 -0.96 8.54
C GLY A 180 -5.66 0.27 8.54
N LYS A 181 -5.85 0.95 7.40
CA LYS A 181 -6.81 2.05 7.31
C LYS A 181 -8.23 1.50 7.20
N LEU A 182 -9.15 1.97 8.04
CA LEU A 182 -10.56 1.59 8.00
C LEU A 182 -11.22 1.96 6.66
N ILE A 183 -12.02 1.03 6.14
CA ILE A 183 -12.85 1.19 4.95
C ILE A 183 -14.30 1.07 5.42
N SER A 184 -15.07 2.15 5.46
CA SER A 184 -16.47 2.16 5.89
C SER A 184 -17.47 2.20 4.72
N ASN A 185 -16.95 2.20 3.49
CA ASN A 185 -17.80 2.39 2.30
C ASN A 185 -18.67 1.18 1.97
N PHE A 186 -18.39 0.02 2.55
CA PHE A 186 -19.04 -1.26 2.25
C PHE A 186 -19.71 -1.90 3.49
N ASP A 187 -19.88 -1.12 4.58
CA ASP A 187 -20.46 -1.63 5.84
C ASP A 187 -21.88 -2.15 5.61
N ASP A 188 -22.70 -1.45 4.80
CA ASP A 188 -24.09 -1.81 4.51
C ASP A 188 -24.27 -2.97 3.52
N THR A 189 -23.21 -3.44 2.89
CA THR A 189 -23.23 -4.55 1.90
C THR A 189 -22.34 -5.68 2.38
N VAL A 190 -21.06 -5.63 2.03
CA VAL A 190 -20.04 -6.62 2.44
C VAL A 190 -20.02 -6.80 3.96
N GLY A 191 -20.07 -5.70 4.73
CA GLY A 191 -20.03 -5.72 6.19
C GLY A 191 -21.21 -6.48 6.81
N LYS A 192 -22.44 -6.29 6.30
CA LYS A 192 -23.64 -7.00 6.78
C LYS A 192 -23.59 -8.51 6.53
N GLU A 193 -23.05 -8.94 5.39
CA GLU A 193 -22.89 -10.38 5.13
C GLU A 193 -21.77 -10.98 5.99
N LEU A 194 -20.64 -10.27 6.14
CA LEU A 194 -19.54 -10.69 7.00
C LEU A 194 -19.94 -10.84 8.47
N ALA A 195 -20.79 -9.96 8.97
CA ALA A 195 -21.29 -10.01 10.36
C ALA A 195 -22.06 -11.29 10.70
N GLN A 196 -22.49 -12.06 9.69
CA GLN A 196 -23.15 -13.36 9.85
C GLN A 196 -22.16 -14.54 9.92
N LEU A 197 -20.87 -14.28 9.70
CA LEU A 197 -19.83 -15.29 9.71
C LEU A 197 -19.25 -15.48 11.12
N ARG A 198 -18.47 -16.55 11.28
CA ARG A 198 -17.72 -16.79 12.52
C ARG A 198 -16.71 -15.68 12.77
N ASP A 199 -16.49 -15.36 14.03
CA ASP A 199 -15.45 -14.43 14.46
C ASP A 199 -14.07 -14.82 13.93
N GLY A 200 -13.34 -13.83 13.39
CA GLY A 200 -12.03 -14.02 12.77
C GLY A 200 -11.65 -12.89 11.85
N CYS A 201 -10.49 -13.01 11.24
CA CYS A 201 -10.04 -12.14 10.18
C CYS A 201 -10.17 -12.84 8.83
N TYR A 202 -10.95 -12.28 7.94
CA TYR A 202 -11.13 -12.71 6.55
C TYR A 202 -10.21 -11.86 5.67
N ASP A 203 -9.28 -12.50 5.00
CA ASP A 203 -8.31 -11.85 4.13
C ASP A 203 -8.72 -12.06 2.67
N GLY A 204 -8.85 -10.99 1.93
CA GLY A 204 -9.39 -11.06 0.58
C GLY A 204 -9.12 -9.80 -0.25
N GLU A 205 -9.81 -9.71 -1.35
CA GLU A 205 -9.74 -8.59 -2.29
C GLU A 205 -11.14 -8.02 -2.49
N ILE A 206 -11.32 -6.71 -2.31
CA ILE A 206 -12.52 -6.01 -2.79
C ILE A 206 -12.40 -5.87 -4.30
N MET A 207 -13.38 -6.39 -5.00
CA MET A 207 -13.46 -6.45 -6.45
C MET A 207 -14.63 -5.63 -6.97
N SER A 208 -14.50 -5.11 -8.18
CA SER A 208 -15.59 -4.54 -8.98
C SER A 208 -15.37 -4.92 -10.45
N VAL A 209 -16.36 -4.68 -11.27
CA VAL A 209 -16.27 -4.91 -12.73
C VAL A 209 -15.17 -4.08 -13.38
N ASP A 210 -14.85 -2.90 -12.82
CA ASP A 210 -13.78 -2.01 -13.27
C ASP A 210 -12.96 -1.53 -12.07
N PHE A 211 -11.64 -1.76 -12.08
CA PHE A 211 -10.72 -1.30 -11.04
C PHE A 211 -10.71 0.22 -10.88
N ARG A 212 -10.83 0.99 -11.97
CA ARG A 212 -10.89 2.47 -11.88
C ARG A 212 -12.16 2.92 -11.16
N GLU A 213 -13.29 2.27 -11.44
CA GLU A 213 -14.53 2.56 -10.74
C GLU A 213 -14.44 2.15 -9.26
N LEU A 214 -13.84 1.01 -8.96
CA LEU A 214 -13.57 0.58 -7.60
C LEU A 214 -12.76 1.63 -6.82
N MET A 215 -11.68 2.16 -7.41
CA MET A 215 -10.85 3.20 -6.78
C MET A 215 -11.61 4.51 -6.55
N ARG A 216 -12.55 4.84 -7.44
CA ARG A 216 -13.44 6.00 -7.25
C ARG A 216 -14.43 5.74 -6.11
N GLN A 217 -15.03 4.56 -6.05
CA GLN A 217 -16.02 4.18 -5.03
C GLN A 217 -15.43 4.13 -3.62
N VAL A 218 -14.23 3.59 -3.46
CA VAL A 218 -13.53 3.54 -2.16
C VAL A 218 -13.21 4.94 -1.61
N ASN A 219 -13.00 5.92 -2.48
CA ASN A 219 -12.61 7.28 -2.08
C ASN A 219 -13.78 8.30 -2.08
N ARG A 220 -14.95 7.95 -2.61
CA ARG A 220 -16.14 8.83 -2.63
C ARG A 220 -16.88 8.81 -1.29
N LYS A 221 -17.45 9.96 -0.92
CA LYS A 221 -18.28 10.10 0.29
C LYS A 221 -19.78 9.96 0.02
N GLU A 222 -20.23 10.23 -1.19
CA GLU A 222 -21.65 10.26 -1.59
C GLU A 222 -21.83 9.63 -2.99
N ASP A 223 -23.05 9.23 -3.35
CA ASP A 223 -23.46 8.65 -4.63
C ASP A 223 -22.62 7.43 -5.08
N LYS A 224 -22.75 6.33 -4.33
CA LYS A 224 -22.01 5.10 -4.59
C LYS A 224 -22.91 4.06 -5.24
N ASP A 225 -22.62 3.68 -6.48
CA ASP A 225 -23.12 2.42 -7.02
C ASP A 225 -22.22 1.28 -6.60
N ILE A 226 -22.50 0.71 -5.43
CA ILE A 226 -21.77 -0.44 -4.87
C ILE A 226 -22.41 -1.77 -5.23
N SER A 227 -23.41 -1.78 -6.12
CA SER A 227 -24.17 -3.00 -6.49
C SER A 227 -23.31 -4.07 -7.16
N LYS A 228 -22.20 -3.67 -7.80
CA LYS A 228 -21.25 -4.53 -8.51
C LYS A 228 -19.97 -4.83 -7.72
N VAL A 229 -19.88 -4.35 -6.49
CA VAL A 229 -18.74 -4.62 -5.62
C VAL A 229 -18.96 -5.92 -4.86
N PHE A 230 -17.92 -6.73 -4.71
CA PHE A 230 -17.95 -7.93 -3.88
C PHE A 230 -16.58 -8.13 -3.21
N PHE A 231 -16.57 -8.88 -2.12
CA PHE A 231 -15.35 -9.25 -1.40
C PHE A 231 -15.00 -10.72 -1.71
N ALA A 232 -13.91 -10.91 -2.43
CA ALA A 232 -13.37 -12.20 -2.79
C ALA A 232 -12.40 -12.68 -1.69
N VAL A 233 -12.84 -13.60 -0.85
CA VAL A 233 -12.10 -14.11 0.31
C VAL A 233 -11.16 -15.23 -0.13
N PHE A 234 -9.89 -15.14 0.23
CA PHE A 234 -8.88 -16.14 -0.09
C PHE A 234 -8.17 -16.71 1.14
N ASP A 235 -8.37 -16.17 2.35
CA ASP A 235 -7.83 -16.73 3.59
C ASP A 235 -8.70 -16.36 4.80
N TYR A 236 -8.55 -17.12 5.90
CA TYR A 236 -9.25 -16.92 7.15
C TYR A 236 -8.33 -17.23 8.33
N ILE A 237 -8.32 -16.39 9.31
CA ILE A 237 -7.54 -16.55 10.54
C ILE A 237 -8.48 -16.35 11.73
N ASN A 238 -8.56 -17.30 12.68
CA ASN A 238 -9.36 -17.11 13.88
C ASN A 238 -8.84 -15.95 14.73
N LEU A 239 -9.71 -15.32 15.55
CA LEU A 239 -9.35 -14.12 16.33
C LEU A 239 -8.16 -14.35 17.25
N LYS A 240 -8.06 -15.52 17.89
CA LYS A 240 -6.95 -15.83 18.79
C LYS A 240 -5.60 -15.76 18.07
N GLU A 241 -5.50 -16.38 16.91
CA GLU A 241 -4.29 -16.35 16.07
C GLU A 241 -4.05 -14.94 15.49
N TRP A 242 -5.14 -14.24 15.10
CA TRP A 242 -5.06 -12.89 14.57
C TRP A 242 -4.51 -11.90 15.61
N HIS A 243 -5.02 -11.91 16.82
CA HIS A 243 -4.55 -11.03 17.90
C HIS A 243 -3.14 -11.39 18.36
N ALA A 244 -2.83 -12.69 18.43
CA ALA A 244 -1.48 -13.16 18.78
C ALA A 244 -0.42 -12.90 17.69
N LYS A 245 -0.84 -12.50 16.47
CA LYS A 245 0.04 -12.39 15.30
C LYS A 245 0.87 -13.66 15.05
N LYS A 246 0.28 -14.79 15.38
CA LYS A 246 0.91 -16.11 15.25
C LYS A 246 -0.16 -17.16 14.91
N SER A 247 -0.03 -17.81 13.76
CA SER A 247 -0.91 -18.89 13.35
C SER A 247 -0.15 -20.21 13.34
N SER A 248 -0.87 -21.27 13.68
CA SER A 248 -0.44 -22.67 13.51
C SER A 248 -1.35 -23.43 12.56
N THR A 249 -2.46 -22.84 12.13
CA THR A 249 -3.47 -23.48 11.29
C THR A 249 -2.96 -23.59 9.83
N PRO A 250 -2.85 -24.80 9.25
CA PRO A 250 -2.42 -25.01 7.87
C PRO A 250 -3.32 -24.32 6.86
N CYS A 251 -2.76 -23.94 5.71
CA CYS A 251 -3.50 -23.31 4.61
C CYS A 251 -4.70 -24.17 4.16
N ALA A 252 -4.55 -25.48 4.07
CA ALA A 252 -5.63 -26.39 3.72
C ALA A 252 -6.85 -26.26 4.64
N VAL A 253 -6.61 -26.24 5.95
CA VAL A 253 -7.68 -26.08 6.95
C VAL A 253 -8.35 -24.73 6.86
N ARG A 254 -7.59 -23.66 6.65
CA ARG A 254 -8.13 -22.31 6.50
C ARG A 254 -8.98 -22.18 5.22
N LYS A 255 -8.56 -22.84 4.13
CA LYS A 255 -9.34 -22.92 2.88
C LYS A 255 -10.66 -23.65 3.07
N GLU A 256 -10.65 -24.78 3.73
CA GLU A 256 -11.86 -25.53 4.08
C GLU A 256 -12.82 -24.67 4.93
N GLN A 257 -12.30 -23.94 5.90
CA GLN A 257 -13.11 -23.06 6.75
C GLN A 257 -13.84 -21.98 5.94
N ILE A 258 -13.18 -21.32 4.98
CA ILE A 258 -13.86 -20.32 4.13
C ILE A 258 -14.86 -20.95 3.18
N GLN A 259 -14.57 -22.14 2.63
CA GLN A 259 -15.54 -22.86 1.79
C GLN A 259 -16.80 -23.19 2.58
N ASN A 260 -16.66 -23.75 3.77
CA ASN A 260 -17.79 -24.14 4.62
C ASN A 260 -18.63 -22.93 5.08
N GLN A 261 -18.01 -21.76 5.30
CA GLN A 261 -18.69 -20.58 5.79
C GLN A 261 -19.35 -19.74 4.67
N ILE A 262 -18.71 -19.64 3.51
CA ILE A 262 -19.10 -18.67 2.46
C ILE A 262 -19.64 -19.36 1.22
N LEU A 263 -18.94 -20.38 0.68
CA LEU A 263 -19.22 -20.92 -0.64
C LEU A 263 -20.66 -21.42 -0.77
N LYS A 264 -21.13 -22.22 0.20
CA LYS A 264 -22.48 -22.80 0.17
C LYS A 264 -23.55 -21.71 0.16
N LYS A 265 -23.43 -20.69 1.01
CA LYS A 265 -24.35 -19.56 1.09
C LYS A 265 -24.32 -18.69 -0.15
N SER A 266 -23.14 -18.46 -0.73
CA SER A 266 -22.99 -17.75 -1.98
C SER A 266 -23.63 -18.47 -3.17
N LEU A 267 -23.48 -19.80 -3.25
CA LEU A 267 -24.06 -20.61 -4.33
C LEU A 267 -25.61 -20.65 -4.32
N ILE A 268 -26.23 -20.61 -3.14
CA ILE A 268 -27.71 -20.58 -3.00
C ILE A 268 -28.28 -19.15 -2.98
N GLY A 269 -27.44 -18.13 -3.20
CA GLY A 269 -27.86 -16.74 -3.31
C GLY A 269 -28.11 -16.02 -1.97
N GLU A 270 -27.79 -16.64 -0.81
CA GLU A 270 -27.86 -15.97 0.49
C GLU A 270 -26.80 -14.86 0.61
N PHE A 271 -25.61 -15.05 0.03
CA PHE A 271 -24.56 -14.05 -0.04
C PHE A 271 -24.40 -13.54 -1.48
N ARG A 272 -24.60 -12.26 -1.66
CA ARG A 272 -24.41 -11.54 -2.92
C ARG A 272 -23.03 -10.90 -3.02
N TYR A 273 -22.53 -10.41 -1.90
CA TYR A 273 -21.32 -9.59 -1.81
C TYR A 273 -20.10 -10.36 -1.33
N LEU A 274 -20.25 -11.58 -0.83
CA LEU A 274 -19.15 -12.45 -0.45
C LEU A 274 -18.96 -13.58 -1.46
N LYS A 275 -17.71 -13.76 -1.89
CA LYS A 275 -17.31 -14.88 -2.76
C LYS A 275 -16.03 -15.51 -2.24
N VAL A 276 -15.86 -16.80 -2.50
CA VAL A 276 -14.59 -17.49 -2.23
C VAL A 276 -13.74 -17.44 -3.50
N VAL A 277 -12.48 -17.05 -3.38
CA VAL A 277 -11.53 -17.13 -4.50
C VAL A 277 -11.36 -18.60 -4.89
N PRO A 278 -11.56 -18.96 -6.17
CA PRO A 278 -11.38 -20.34 -6.63
C PRO A 278 -9.92 -20.74 -6.44
N PHE A 279 -9.69 -21.98 -6.04
CA PHE A 279 -8.37 -22.54 -5.90
C PHE A 279 -8.34 -24.00 -6.33
N GLN A 280 -7.17 -24.46 -6.77
CA GLN A 280 -6.96 -25.84 -7.18
C GLN A 280 -5.68 -26.37 -6.54
N LYS A 281 -5.74 -27.64 -6.14
CA LYS A 281 -4.59 -28.42 -5.67
C LYS A 281 -3.91 -29.04 -6.86
N ILE A 282 -2.64 -28.74 -7.05
CA ILE A 282 -1.86 -29.24 -8.18
C ILE A 282 -0.49 -29.75 -7.74
N LYS A 283 0.14 -30.61 -8.55
CA LYS A 283 1.56 -30.97 -8.39
C LYS A 283 2.43 -29.73 -8.66
N ALA A 284 3.44 -29.51 -7.83
CA ALA A 284 4.31 -28.35 -7.86
C ALA A 284 5.41 -28.48 -8.92
N THR A 285 5.03 -28.49 -10.20
CA THR A 285 5.94 -28.54 -11.35
C THR A 285 5.89 -27.22 -12.13
N GLU A 286 7.00 -26.87 -12.78
CA GLU A 286 7.09 -25.66 -13.60
C GLU A 286 6.06 -25.67 -14.74
N GLU A 287 5.84 -26.83 -15.34
CA GLU A 287 4.85 -27.05 -16.40
C GLU A 287 3.42 -26.72 -15.89
N ASN A 288 3.04 -27.24 -14.73
CA ASN A 288 1.73 -26.96 -14.14
C ASN A 288 1.58 -25.48 -13.79
N PHE A 289 2.60 -24.86 -13.20
CA PHE A 289 2.54 -23.42 -12.89
C PHE A 289 2.34 -22.58 -14.15
N LYS A 290 3.04 -22.90 -15.22
CA LYS A 290 2.87 -22.21 -16.50
C LYS A 290 1.48 -22.43 -17.08
N LEU A 291 0.99 -23.68 -17.08
CA LEU A 291 -0.35 -24.01 -17.59
C LEU A 291 -1.44 -23.20 -16.87
N TYR A 292 -1.43 -23.21 -15.53
CA TYR A 292 -2.41 -22.46 -14.75
C TYR A 292 -2.24 -20.95 -14.85
N HIS A 293 -0.99 -20.46 -14.91
CA HIS A 293 -0.70 -19.05 -15.13
C HIS A 293 -1.28 -18.58 -16.47
N ASP A 294 -0.99 -19.29 -17.57
CA ASP A 294 -1.43 -18.91 -18.91
C ASP A 294 -2.96 -19.01 -19.05
N ASP A 295 -3.60 -19.97 -18.37
CA ASP A 295 -5.06 -20.09 -18.34
C ASP A 295 -5.73 -18.89 -17.64
N TRP A 296 -5.23 -18.49 -16.46
CA TRP A 296 -5.79 -17.35 -15.73
C TRP A 296 -5.48 -16.01 -16.41
N VAL A 297 -4.32 -15.85 -17.03
CA VAL A 297 -3.99 -14.65 -17.82
C VAL A 297 -4.92 -14.52 -19.02
N ARG A 298 -5.24 -15.63 -19.71
CA ARG A 298 -6.26 -15.62 -20.80
C ARG A 298 -7.65 -15.24 -20.31
N LYS A 299 -7.98 -15.49 -19.04
CA LYS A 299 -9.24 -15.07 -18.39
C LYS A 299 -9.22 -13.63 -17.89
N GLY A 300 -8.12 -12.91 -18.08
CA GLY A 300 -7.96 -11.50 -17.72
C GLY A 300 -7.39 -11.24 -16.32
N GLU A 301 -6.87 -12.27 -15.63
CA GLU A 301 -6.25 -12.10 -14.32
C GLU A 301 -4.76 -11.72 -14.44
N GLU A 302 -4.17 -11.07 -13.42
CA GLU A 302 -2.76 -10.66 -13.42
C GLU A 302 -1.75 -11.84 -13.42
N GLY A 303 -2.19 -13.07 -13.27
CA GLY A 303 -1.39 -14.28 -13.10
C GLY A 303 -1.95 -15.17 -11.99
N ILE A 304 -1.08 -15.86 -11.26
CA ILE A 304 -1.48 -16.77 -10.19
C ILE A 304 -0.78 -16.48 -8.85
N MET A 305 -1.45 -16.91 -7.78
CA MET A 305 -0.86 -17.05 -6.45
C MET A 305 -0.61 -18.54 -6.18
N ILE A 306 0.57 -18.86 -5.69
CA ILE A 306 0.99 -20.21 -5.34
C ILE A 306 1.13 -20.28 -3.83
N LYS A 307 0.48 -21.25 -3.17
CA LYS A 307 0.46 -21.37 -1.70
C LYS A 307 0.84 -22.77 -1.25
N ASP A 308 1.73 -22.83 -0.28
CA ASP A 308 2.02 -24.07 0.46
C ASP A 308 0.76 -24.51 1.23
N ILE A 309 0.31 -25.74 0.97
CA ILE A 309 -0.89 -26.32 1.56
C ILE A 309 -0.76 -26.49 3.08
N SER A 310 0.45 -26.79 3.55
CA SER A 310 0.75 -27.10 4.95
C SER A 310 1.11 -25.88 5.79
N ALA A 311 1.43 -24.75 5.14
CA ALA A 311 1.95 -23.59 5.86
C ALA A 311 0.88 -22.86 6.69
N PRO A 312 1.25 -22.38 7.89
CA PRO A 312 0.42 -21.48 8.66
C PRO A 312 0.35 -20.10 7.98
N TYR A 313 -0.55 -19.22 8.47
CA TYR A 313 -0.59 -17.83 8.03
C TYR A 313 0.59 -17.05 8.66
N HIS A 314 1.50 -16.54 7.82
CA HIS A 314 2.63 -15.73 8.25
C HIS A 314 2.28 -14.25 8.19
N PHE A 315 2.36 -13.54 9.33
CA PHE A 315 2.12 -12.08 9.44
C PHE A 315 3.30 -11.25 8.90
N LYS A 316 3.90 -11.69 7.83
CA LYS A 316 5.06 -11.07 7.17
C LYS A 316 5.16 -11.53 5.72
N ARG A 317 6.18 -11.03 5.01
CA ARG A 317 6.53 -11.58 3.70
C ARG A 317 7.20 -12.95 3.90
N ASP A 318 6.63 -13.97 3.25
CA ASP A 318 7.07 -15.35 3.40
C ASP A 318 7.05 -16.12 2.08
N TRP A 319 7.89 -17.14 1.98
CA TRP A 319 7.99 -18.00 0.79
C TRP A 319 6.83 -18.98 0.64
N SER A 320 6.09 -19.25 1.70
CA SER A 320 4.90 -20.11 1.63
C SER A 320 3.78 -19.55 0.74
N VAL A 321 3.89 -18.28 0.36
CA VAL A 321 3.00 -17.64 -0.62
C VAL A 321 3.84 -16.93 -1.66
N MET A 322 3.68 -17.31 -2.92
CA MET A 322 4.35 -16.67 -4.05
C MET A 322 3.35 -16.14 -5.05
N LYS A 323 3.74 -15.09 -5.77
CA LYS A 323 2.99 -14.51 -6.89
C LYS A 323 3.75 -14.72 -8.19
N TYR A 324 3.09 -15.32 -9.16
CA TYR A 324 3.60 -15.48 -10.53
C TYR A 324 2.74 -14.60 -11.44
N LYS A 325 3.32 -13.50 -11.92
CA LYS A 325 2.66 -12.51 -12.77
C LYS A 325 3.06 -12.69 -14.21
N ALA A 326 2.15 -12.38 -15.12
CA ALA A 326 2.48 -12.19 -16.53
C ALA A 326 3.39 -10.97 -16.70
N PHE A 327 4.32 -11.11 -17.64
CA PHE A 327 5.14 -10.02 -18.15
C PHE A 327 5.26 -10.18 -19.65
N PHE A 328 5.23 -9.06 -20.34
CA PHE A 328 5.44 -8.94 -21.75
C PHE A 328 6.68 -8.09 -22.00
N ASP A 329 7.41 -8.39 -23.01
CA ASP A 329 8.58 -7.60 -23.44
C ASP A 329 8.29 -6.97 -24.80
N VAL A 330 8.75 -5.75 -24.98
CA VAL A 330 8.65 -5.01 -26.24
C VAL A 330 9.94 -4.25 -26.50
N ASP A 331 10.39 -4.26 -27.75
CA ASP A 331 11.51 -3.47 -28.21
C ASP A 331 10.98 -2.14 -28.75
N VAL A 332 11.50 -1.04 -28.20
CA VAL A 332 11.03 0.31 -28.51
C VAL A 332 12.21 1.29 -28.61
N GLU A 333 12.05 2.28 -29.44
CA GLU A 333 13.04 3.33 -29.64
C GLU A 333 12.94 4.40 -28.57
N ILE A 334 14.08 4.86 -28.05
CA ILE A 334 14.17 6.02 -27.16
C ILE A 334 13.88 7.28 -27.97
N LYS A 335 12.78 7.97 -27.67
CA LYS A 335 12.42 9.26 -28.28
C LYS A 335 12.94 10.46 -27.48
N GLY A 336 13.33 10.25 -26.23
CA GLY A 336 13.87 11.29 -25.36
C GLY A 336 14.29 10.76 -24.01
N MET A 337 14.91 11.62 -23.23
CA MET A 337 15.38 11.33 -21.88
C MET A 337 15.00 12.49 -20.96
N LEU A 338 14.46 12.19 -19.79
CA LEU A 338 14.05 13.19 -18.80
C LEU A 338 14.94 13.10 -17.56
N GLU A 339 15.28 14.27 -17.03
CA GLU A 339 16.00 14.37 -15.78
C GLU A 339 15.18 13.85 -14.60
N GLY A 340 15.85 13.25 -13.64
CA GLY A 340 15.26 12.80 -12.41
C GLY A 340 15.01 13.95 -11.42
N THR A 341 14.25 13.66 -10.38
CA THR A 341 13.97 14.62 -9.30
C THR A 341 14.44 14.08 -7.95
N GLY A 342 14.70 14.96 -6.99
CA GLY A 342 15.11 14.58 -5.64
C GLY A 342 16.46 13.85 -5.63
N ARG A 343 16.50 12.57 -5.22
CA ARG A 343 17.77 11.80 -5.19
C ARG A 343 18.37 11.52 -6.57
N HIS A 344 17.61 11.72 -7.64
CA HIS A 344 18.02 11.50 -9.03
C HIS A 344 18.21 12.82 -9.80
N GLU A 345 18.23 13.95 -9.13
CA GLU A 345 18.59 15.25 -9.71
C GLU A 345 20.00 15.20 -10.31
N GLY A 346 20.19 15.74 -11.51
CA GLY A 346 21.45 15.63 -12.25
C GLY A 346 21.68 14.26 -12.92
N LYS A 347 20.71 13.35 -12.93
CA LYS A 347 20.80 12.00 -13.47
C LYS A 347 19.57 11.66 -14.30
N LEU A 348 19.62 10.58 -15.09
CA LEU A 348 18.46 10.09 -15.83
C LEU A 348 17.30 9.73 -14.88
N GLY A 349 16.16 10.38 -15.06
CA GLY A 349 14.89 10.03 -14.40
C GLY A 349 14.17 8.90 -15.14
N SER A 350 13.94 9.09 -16.44
CA SER A 350 13.26 8.09 -17.28
C SER A 350 13.61 8.29 -18.75
N PHE A 351 13.56 7.19 -19.51
CA PHE A 351 13.42 7.25 -20.96
C PHE A 351 12.00 7.68 -21.32
N VAL A 352 11.87 8.36 -22.44
CA VAL A 352 10.60 8.64 -23.14
C VAL A 352 10.58 7.77 -24.38
N ILE A 353 9.56 6.96 -24.53
CA ILE A 353 9.36 6.08 -25.68
C ILE A 353 8.00 6.35 -26.32
N ASP A 354 7.84 6.01 -27.59
CA ASP A 354 6.53 5.90 -28.23
C ASP A 354 6.08 4.43 -28.21
N TYR A 355 4.89 4.20 -27.71
CA TYR A 355 4.25 2.90 -27.77
C TYR A 355 2.86 3.04 -28.40
N LYS A 356 2.72 2.58 -29.64
CA LYS A 356 1.46 2.65 -30.41
C LYS A 356 0.89 4.08 -30.46
N GLY A 357 1.74 5.08 -30.67
CA GLY A 357 1.35 6.50 -30.71
C GLY A 357 1.13 7.14 -29.33
N LYS A 358 1.55 6.49 -28.25
CA LYS A 358 1.46 7.01 -26.88
C LYS A 358 2.86 7.27 -26.31
N GLU A 359 3.04 8.45 -25.73
CA GLU A 359 4.24 8.73 -24.93
C GLU A 359 4.20 7.92 -23.64
N VAL A 360 5.22 7.09 -23.41
CA VAL A 360 5.39 6.31 -22.19
C VAL A 360 6.74 6.61 -21.56
N ARG A 361 6.76 6.75 -20.23
CA ARG A 361 7.98 7.00 -19.46
C ARG A 361 8.46 5.74 -18.76
N VAL A 362 9.72 5.36 -19.04
CA VAL A 362 10.35 4.16 -18.49
C VAL A 362 11.44 4.58 -17.50
N GLY A 363 11.09 4.62 -16.21
CA GLY A 363 12.02 5.02 -15.15
C GLY A 363 12.42 3.88 -14.21
N SER A 364 11.79 2.70 -14.30
CA SER A 364 12.16 1.52 -13.53
C SER A 364 13.24 0.69 -14.27
N GLY A 365 13.97 -0.16 -13.53
CA GLY A 365 15.01 -1.04 -14.09
C GLY A 365 16.40 -0.39 -14.22
N LEU A 366 16.55 0.88 -13.89
CA LEU A 366 17.80 1.62 -13.96
C LEU A 366 18.49 1.66 -12.59
N THR A 367 19.76 1.27 -12.52
CA THR A 367 20.61 1.47 -11.32
C THR A 367 21.07 2.91 -11.22
N ASP A 368 21.49 3.34 -10.05
CA ASP A 368 21.97 4.72 -9.83
C ASP A 368 23.19 5.04 -10.70
N SER A 369 24.13 4.08 -10.87
CA SER A 369 25.30 4.25 -11.74
C SER A 369 24.91 4.34 -13.23
N LEU A 370 23.99 3.49 -13.67
CA LEU A 370 23.52 3.54 -15.06
C LEU A 370 22.78 4.85 -15.36
N ARG A 371 22.05 5.41 -14.38
CA ARG A 371 21.41 6.71 -14.51
C ARG A 371 22.41 7.86 -14.70
N GLU A 372 23.52 7.80 -13.96
CA GLU A 372 24.61 8.79 -14.09
C GLU A 372 25.27 8.70 -15.45
N GLU A 373 25.69 7.50 -15.82
CA GLU A 373 26.35 7.22 -17.10
C GLU A 373 25.50 7.68 -18.30
N LEU A 374 24.25 7.25 -18.36
CA LEU A 374 23.36 7.56 -19.47
C LEU A 374 22.97 9.04 -19.54
N TRP A 375 22.99 9.76 -18.43
CA TRP A 375 22.64 11.18 -18.41
C TRP A 375 23.75 12.07 -18.95
N ILE A 376 25.01 11.69 -18.76
CA ILE A 376 26.19 12.41 -19.28
C ILE A 376 26.13 12.49 -20.81
N ASP A 377 25.88 11.36 -21.45
CA ASP A 377 25.87 11.22 -22.93
C ASP A 377 24.46 11.06 -23.49
N ARG A 378 23.44 11.63 -22.84
CA ARG A 378 22.01 11.38 -23.12
C ARG A 378 21.61 11.55 -24.59
N GLU A 379 22.23 12.49 -25.31
CA GLU A 379 21.91 12.74 -26.71
C GLU A 379 22.31 11.56 -27.62
N LYS A 380 23.36 10.81 -27.28
CA LYS A 380 23.81 9.63 -27.99
C LYS A 380 22.90 8.42 -27.86
N HIS A 381 21.99 8.45 -26.86
CA HIS A 381 21.10 7.34 -26.57
C HIS A 381 19.71 7.51 -27.18
N VAL A 382 19.34 8.71 -27.62
CA VAL A 382 18.11 8.96 -28.37
C VAL A 382 18.21 8.28 -29.72
N GLY A 383 17.16 7.57 -30.13
CA GLY A 383 17.13 6.75 -31.35
C GLY A 383 17.54 5.29 -31.13
N ARG A 384 18.21 4.95 -30.02
CA ARG A 384 18.56 3.55 -29.73
C ARG A 384 17.35 2.73 -29.31
N ILE A 385 17.36 1.44 -29.61
CA ILE A 385 16.32 0.49 -29.25
C ILE A 385 16.62 -0.10 -27.89
N ILE A 386 15.60 -0.14 -27.01
CA ILE A 386 15.63 -0.77 -25.70
C ILE A 386 14.54 -1.81 -25.57
N GLU A 387 14.82 -2.87 -24.83
CA GLU A 387 13.82 -3.83 -24.36
C GLU A 387 13.15 -3.29 -23.11
N VAL A 388 11.81 -3.19 -23.16
CA VAL A 388 10.99 -2.77 -22.05
C VAL A 388 10.06 -3.89 -21.65
N ARG A 389 10.14 -4.32 -20.38
CA ARG A 389 9.23 -5.28 -19.77
C ARG A 389 8.07 -4.57 -19.12
N TYR A 390 6.86 -5.04 -19.35
CA TYR A 390 5.63 -4.48 -18.77
C TYR A 390 4.66 -5.60 -18.34
N GLN A 391 3.66 -5.26 -17.50
CA GLN A 391 2.71 -6.25 -17.01
C GLN A 391 1.52 -6.43 -17.96
N GLU A 392 0.98 -5.35 -18.46
CA GLU A 392 -0.17 -5.33 -19.37
C GLU A 392 -0.25 -3.99 -20.09
N GLU A 393 -1.08 -3.91 -21.11
CA GLU A 393 -1.48 -2.65 -21.72
C GLU A 393 -2.63 -2.04 -20.88
N THR A 394 -2.55 -0.74 -20.63
CA THR A 394 -3.65 -0.01 -20.00
C THR A 394 -4.81 0.16 -20.97
N PRO A 395 -6.08 0.33 -20.53
CA PRO A 395 -7.21 0.54 -21.42
C PRO A 395 -7.07 1.71 -22.40
N ASP A 396 -6.21 2.68 -22.08
CA ASP A 396 -5.85 3.79 -22.96
C ASP A 396 -4.67 3.47 -23.88
N GLY A 397 -4.21 2.21 -23.93
CA GLY A 397 -3.17 1.75 -24.85
C GLY A 397 -1.73 2.13 -24.42
N SER A 398 -1.50 2.48 -23.15
CA SER A 398 -0.17 2.68 -22.57
C SER A 398 0.36 1.41 -21.89
N LEU A 399 1.60 1.41 -21.41
CA LEU A 399 2.21 0.29 -20.68
C LEU A 399 2.04 0.43 -19.18
N ARG A 400 1.58 -0.64 -18.51
CA ARG A 400 1.50 -0.69 -17.05
C ARG A 400 2.81 -1.17 -16.45
N PHE A 401 3.41 -0.38 -15.56
CA PHE A 401 4.69 -0.64 -14.89
C PHE A 401 5.87 -0.96 -15.84
N PRO A 402 6.12 -0.12 -16.86
CA PRO A 402 7.21 -0.35 -17.77
C PRO A 402 8.55 -0.29 -17.06
N THR A 403 9.42 -1.27 -17.38
CA THR A 403 10.73 -1.45 -16.75
C THR A 403 11.78 -1.69 -17.81
N PHE A 404 12.85 -0.91 -17.82
CA PHE A 404 14.00 -1.12 -18.70
C PHE A 404 14.67 -2.44 -18.38
N VAL A 405 14.98 -3.23 -19.41
CA VAL A 405 15.69 -4.52 -19.33
C VAL A 405 17.10 -4.37 -19.83
N CYS A 406 17.27 -4.01 -21.08
CA CYS A 406 18.59 -3.83 -21.71
C CYS A 406 18.49 -2.97 -22.97
N PHE A 407 19.65 -2.55 -23.51
CA PHE A 407 19.77 -2.02 -24.87
C PHE A 407 19.79 -3.15 -25.88
N ARG A 408 19.07 -2.99 -26.98
CA ARG A 408 19.03 -3.95 -28.10
C ARG A 408 20.05 -3.57 -29.17
N ASN A 409 21.33 -3.82 -28.86
CA ASN A 409 22.42 -3.50 -29.78
C ASN A 409 22.40 -4.37 -31.07
N ASP A 410 21.60 -5.42 -31.07
CA ASP A 410 21.35 -6.33 -32.18
C ASP A 410 20.28 -5.80 -33.17
N LYS A 411 19.61 -4.70 -32.83
CA LYS A 411 18.49 -4.12 -33.59
C LYS A 411 18.68 -2.64 -33.92
N SER A 412 19.93 -2.15 -33.94
CA SER A 412 20.27 -0.77 -34.32
C SER A 412 20.27 -0.56 -35.83
#